data_06b07e0d2d3c86dc6bcf89c88ca46d08
#
_entry.id   06b07e0d2d3c86dc6bcf89c88ca46d08
#
_cell.length_a   1.000
_cell.length_b   1.000
_cell.length_c   1.000
_cell.angle_alpha   90.00
_cell.angle_beta   90.00
_cell.angle_gamma   90.00
#
_symmetry.space_group_name_H-M   'P 1'
#
loop_
_entity.id
_entity.type
_entity.pdbx_description
1 polymer ?
#
loop_
_entity_poly.entity_id
_entity_poly.type
_entity_poly.pdbx_seq_one_letter_code
_entity_poly.pdbx_strand_id
1 'polypeptide(L)'
;WSSFSGTLKKYLISYNEVESERGLRYFGPSKMSLFNLLIHSFSIIAVFKKEVFLRSLIFLILLIILANYFGIFFVFLQFILIIFNILIYLTSLRENEIDLQNSDLNLKDINIITN
;
A
#
# COMPACT_ATOMS: atom_id res chain seq x y z
N TRP A 1 -10.47 -0.54 -2.02
CA TRP A 1 -10.16 -0.50 -0.59
C TRP A 1 -8.69 -0.78 -0.38
N SER A 2 -7.90 0.28 -0.28
CA SER A 2 -6.62 0.22 0.39
C SER A 2 -6.86 -0.44 1.75
N SER A 3 -5.98 -1.30 2.19
CA SER A 3 -6.14 -2.11 3.38
C SER A 3 -6.79 -1.34 4.54
N PHE A 4 -8.01 -1.73 4.93
CA PHE A 4 -8.76 -1.16 6.05
C PHE A 4 -7.91 -1.07 7.32
N SER A 5 -7.16 -2.13 7.64
CA SER A 5 -6.25 -2.17 8.79
C SER A 5 -5.10 -1.17 8.67
N GLY A 6 -4.53 -0.97 7.48
CA GLY A 6 -3.48 0.03 7.24
C GLY A 6 -3.99 1.45 7.41
N THR A 7 -5.19 1.73 6.92
CA THR A 7 -5.83 3.05 7.06
C THR A 7 -6.16 3.34 8.52
N LEU A 8 -6.73 2.38 9.24
CA LEU A 8 -7.00 2.50 10.68
C LEU A 8 -5.73 2.81 11.45
N LYS A 9 -4.65 2.05 11.23
CA LYS A 9 -3.37 2.24 11.92
C LYS A 9 -2.76 3.62 11.68
N LYS A 10 -3.00 4.20 10.50
CA LYS A 10 -2.50 5.53 10.15
C LYS A 10 -3.25 6.67 10.84
N TYR A 11 -4.56 6.54 11.02
CA TYR A 11 -5.42 7.63 11.50
C TYR A 11 -5.83 7.51 12.97
N LEU A 12 -5.72 6.34 13.58
CA LEU A 12 -6.01 6.16 15.00
C LEU A 12 -4.82 6.61 15.87
N ILE A 13 -5.10 7.48 16.81
CA ILE A 13 -4.11 8.02 17.78
C ILE A 13 -3.80 6.96 18.86
N SER A 14 -4.79 6.16 19.24
CA SER A 14 -4.64 5.06 20.19
C SER A 14 -5.48 3.87 19.78
N TYR A 15 -4.91 2.66 19.85
CA TYR A 15 -5.63 1.41 19.61
C TYR A 15 -5.07 0.33 20.52
N ASN A 16 -5.95 -0.56 20.97
CA ASN A 16 -5.58 -1.74 21.71
C ASN A 16 -5.58 -2.94 20.75
N GLU A 17 -4.51 -3.71 20.77
CA GLU A 17 -4.43 -4.97 20.03
C GLU A 17 -5.01 -6.07 20.90
N VAL A 18 -6.00 -6.81 20.36
CA VAL A 18 -6.55 -7.99 20.99
C VAL A 18 -6.02 -9.20 20.22
N GLU A 19 -5.32 -10.09 20.90
CA GLU A 19 -4.91 -11.36 20.32
C GLU A 19 -6.15 -12.21 20.06
N SER A 20 -6.38 -12.55 18.80
CA SER A 20 -7.43 -13.47 18.38
C SER A 20 -6.80 -14.69 17.72
N GLU A 21 -7.15 -15.87 18.17
CA GLU A 21 -6.77 -17.11 17.50
C GLU A 21 -7.54 -17.24 16.19
N ARG A 22 -6.81 -17.39 15.10
CA ARG A 22 -7.40 -17.62 13.79
C ARG A 22 -7.87 -19.06 13.71
N GLY A 23 -9.17 -19.27 13.67
CA GLY A 23 -9.76 -20.61 13.51
C GLY A 23 -9.22 -21.35 12.29
N LEU A 24 -9.16 -22.66 12.39
CA LEU A 24 -8.76 -23.54 11.29
C LEU A 24 -9.70 -23.37 10.10
N ARG A 25 -9.12 -23.27 8.90
CA ARG A 25 -9.88 -23.13 7.68
C ARG A 25 -10.46 -24.48 7.29
N TYR A 26 -11.77 -24.63 7.39
CA TYR A 26 -12.46 -25.89 7.06
C TYR A 26 -12.59 -26.17 5.56
N PHE A 27 -12.40 -25.17 4.68
CA PHE A 27 -12.64 -25.27 3.23
C PHE A 27 -11.41 -24.81 2.43
N GLY A 28 -10.66 -25.78 1.93
CA GLY A 28 -9.69 -25.65 0.85
C GLY A 28 -8.52 -24.67 1.02
N PRO A 29 -7.53 -24.71 0.13
CA PRO A 29 -6.40 -23.78 0.12
C PRO A 29 -6.83 -22.37 -0.27
N SER A 30 -6.04 -21.37 0.09
CA SER A 30 -6.29 -19.99 -0.29
C SER A 30 -6.40 -19.84 -1.81
N LYS A 31 -7.52 -19.33 -2.29
CA LYS A 31 -7.73 -19.03 -3.73
C LYS A 31 -7.01 -17.76 -4.20
N MET A 32 -6.26 -17.11 -3.32
CA MET A 32 -5.55 -15.88 -3.64
C MET A 32 -4.26 -16.23 -4.42
N SER A 33 -4.18 -15.83 -5.67
CA SER A 33 -2.98 -16.00 -6.48
C SER A 33 -1.83 -15.11 -5.95
N LEU A 34 -0.58 -15.50 -6.21
CA LEU A 34 0.60 -14.70 -5.86
C LEU A 34 0.51 -13.27 -6.42
N PHE A 35 -0.04 -13.12 -7.62
CA PHE A 35 -0.22 -11.82 -8.24
C PHE A 35 -1.19 -10.93 -7.46
N ASN A 36 -2.34 -11.48 -7.05
CA ASN A 36 -3.30 -10.75 -6.22
C ASN A 36 -2.73 -10.39 -4.85
N LEU A 37 -1.90 -11.27 -4.28
CA LEU A 37 -1.20 -10.99 -3.03
C LEU A 37 -0.22 -9.83 -3.17
N LEU A 38 0.52 -9.75 -4.28
CA LEU A 38 1.42 -8.63 -4.58
C LEU A 38 0.64 -7.31 -4.72
N ILE A 39 -0.45 -7.30 -5.51
CA ILE A 39 -1.30 -6.11 -5.65
C ILE A 39 -1.82 -5.65 -4.29
N HIS A 40 -2.30 -6.58 -3.46
CA HIS A 40 -2.78 -6.27 -2.13
C HIS A 40 -1.68 -5.68 -1.24
N SER A 41 -0.46 -6.22 -1.31
CA SER A 41 0.69 -5.70 -0.59
C SER A 41 1.04 -4.27 -1.04
N PHE A 42 1.02 -3.99 -2.34
CA PHE A 42 1.22 -2.63 -2.85
C PHE A 42 0.14 -1.66 -2.39
N SER A 43 -1.12 -2.10 -2.34
CA SER A 43 -2.22 -1.28 -1.80
C SER A 43 -2.02 -0.92 -0.33
N ILE A 44 -1.51 -1.83 0.49
CA ILE A 44 -1.17 -1.55 1.90
C ILE A 44 -0.06 -0.51 1.98
N ILE A 45 1.01 -0.69 1.21
CA ILE A 45 2.16 0.23 1.19
C ILE A 45 1.76 1.60 0.68
N ALA A 46 0.84 1.68 -0.29
CA ALA A 46 0.35 2.94 -0.85
C ALA A 46 -0.37 3.83 0.16
N VAL A 47 -0.95 3.26 1.23
CA VAL A 47 -1.52 4.03 2.36
C VAL A 47 -0.44 4.90 3.03
N PHE A 48 0.78 4.40 3.12
CA PHE A 48 1.94 5.06 3.74
C PHE A 48 2.87 5.71 2.71
N LYS A 49 2.33 6.13 1.56
CA LYS A 49 3.13 6.65 0.43
C LYS A 49 4.13 7.75 0.80
N LYS A 50 3.76 8.66 1.71
CA LYS A 50 4.64 9.76 2.12
C LYS A 50 5.86 9.25 2.88
N GLU A 51 5.66 8.37 3.83
CA GLU A 51 6.70 7.76 4.65
C GLU A 51 7.62 6.87 3.82
N VAL A 52 7.03 6.08 2.91
CA VAL A 52 7.78 5.23 1.99
C VAL A 52 8.60 6.07 1.02
N PHE A 53 8.03 7.13 0.46
CA PHE A 53 8.72 8.04 -0.45
C PHE A 53 9.90 8.74 0.24
N LEU A 54 9.70 9.25 1.45
CA LEU A 54 10.76 9.91 2.22
C LEU A 54 11.93 8.96 2.52
N ARG A 55 11.63 7.74 2.97
CA ARG A 55 12.64 6.72 3.25
C ARG A 55 13.38 6.28 1.98
N SER A 56 12.66 6.11 0.88
CA SER A 56 13.26 5.71 -0.39
C SER A 56 14.17 6.81 -0.97
N LEU A 57 13.85 8.09 -0.74
CA LEU A 57 14.69 9.21 -1.14
C LEU A 57 16.02 9.21 -0.38
N ILE A 58 15.98 9.00 0.94
CA ILE A 58 17.19 8.87 1.77
C ILE A 58 18.03 7.69 1.26
N PHE A 59 17.39 6.55 1.00
CA PHE A 59 18.08 5.35 0.51
C PHE A 59 18.67 5.54 -0.89
N LEU A 60 18.00 6.31 -1.75
CA LEU A 60 18.50 6.65 -3.09
C LEU A 60 19.78 7.51 -3.00
N ILE A 61 19.80 8.51 -2.11
CA ILE A 61 21.01 9.32 -1.88
C ILE A 61 22.17 8.45 -1.42
N LEU A 62 21.92 7.53 -0.49
CA LEU A 62 22.92 6.57 -0.01
C LEU A 62 23.45 5.68 -1.15
N LEU A 63 22.56 5.19 -2.03
CA LEU A 63 22.95 4.38 -3.19
C LEU A 63 23.78 5.17 -4.20
N ILE A 64 23.52 6.47 -4.39
CA ILE A 64 24.33 7.35 -5.27
C ILE A 64 25.75 7.46 -4.74
N ILE A 65 25.92 7.64 -3.42
CA ILE A 65 27.24 7.70 -2.80
C ILE A 65 27.97 6.36 -2.96
N LEU A 66 27.29 5.24 -2.69
CA LEU A 66 27.86 3.89 -2.84
C LEU A 66 28.20 3.56 -4.30
N ALA A 67 27.45 4.03 -5.27
CA ALA A 67 27.71 3.80 -6.69
C ALA A 67 29.08 4.36 -7.12
N ASN A 68 29.51 5.49 -6.54
CA ASN A 68 30.83 6.08 -6.81
C ASN A 68 31.98 5.17 -6.32
N TYR A 69 31.76 4.35 -5.31
CA TYR A 69 32.78 3.45 -4.73
C TYR A 69 32.72 2.02 -5.28
N PHE A 70 31.53 1.49 -5.52
CA PHE A 70 31.29 0.08 -5.83
C PHE A 70 30.83 -0.20 -7.26
N GLY A 71 30.59 0.84 -8.08
CA GLY A 71 30.38 0.73 -9.52
C GLY A 71 28.93 0.41 -9.94
N ILE A 72 28.80 -0.13 -11.16
CA ILE A 72 27.56 -0.23 -11.93
C ILE A 72 26.44 -1.05 -11.26
N PHE A 73 26.75 -1.97 -10.38
CA PHE A 73 25.76 -2.76 -9.65
C PHE A 73 24.79 -1.89 -8.84
N PHE A 74 25.31 -0.85 -8.18
CA PHE A 74 24.49 0.07 -7.39
C PHE A 74 23.63 0.98 -8.26
N VAL A 75 24.06 1.27 -9.47
CA VAL A 75 23.25 2.00 -10.47
C VAL A 75 22.01 1.17 -10.85
N PHE A 76 22.18 -0.12 -11.07
CA PHE A 76 21.07 -1.03 -11.35
C PHE A 76 20.05 -1.08 -10.20
N LEU A 77 20.55 -1.09 -8.96
CA LEU A 77 19.70 -1.06 -7.76
C LEU A 77 18.89 0.24 -7.65
N GLN A 78 19.44 1.37 -8.07
CA GLN A 78 18.73 2.65 -8.14
C GLN A 78 17.54 2.59 -9.12
N PHE A 79 17.72 1.99 -10.29
CA PHE A 79 16.62 1.79 -11.25
C PHE A 79 15.48 0.99 -10.66
N ILE A 80 15.77 -0.11 -9.98
CA ILE A 80 14.75 -0.92 -9.31
C ILE A 80 13.98 -0.10 -8.27
N LEU A 81 14.68 0.70 -7.48
CA LEU A 81 14.07 1.55 -6.46
C LEU A 81 13.16 2.63 -7.05
N ILE A 82 13.56 3.24 -8.17
CA ILE A 82 12.75 4.22 -8.89
C ILE A 82 11.47 3.57 -9.42
N ILE A 83 11.58 2.41 -10.07
CA ILE A 83 10.43 1.66 -10.58
C ILE A 83 9.47 1.32 -9.43
N PHE A 84 9.99 0.87 -8.30
CA PHE A 84 9.19 0.57 -7.10
C PHE A 84 8.40 1.79 -6.61
N ASN A 85 9.02 2.97 -6.54
CA ASN A 85 8.34 4.21 -6.15
C ASN A 85 7.24 4.61 -7.15
N ILE A 86 7.49 4.46 -8.45
CA ILE A 86 6.50 4.72 -9.50
C ILE A 86 5.30 3.79 -9.34
N LEU A 87 5.51 2.50 -9.11
CA LEU A 87 4.44 1.52 -8.90
C LEU A 87 3.59 1.86 -7.68
N ILE A 88 4.19 2.25 -6.56
CA ILE A 88 3.47 2.69 -5.37
C ILE A 88 2.64 3.94 -5.67
N TYR A 89 3.20 4.90 -6.38
CA TYR A 89 2.51 6.13 -6.74
C TYR A 89 1.29 5.86 -7.64
N LEU A 90 1.44 5.03 -8.68
CA LEU A 90 0.35 4.63 -9.57
C LEU A 90 -0.76 3.87 -8.81
N THR A 91 -0.38 2.95 -7.92
CA THR A 91 -1.34 2.24 -7.08
C THR A 91 -2.11 3.21 -6.19
N SER A 92 -1.42 4.19 -5.61
CA SER A 92 -2.06 5.22 -4.78
C SER A 92 -3.05 6.10 -5.54
N LEU A 93 -2.77 6.45 -6.79
CA LEU A 93 -3.70 7.23 -7.62
C LEU A 93 -4.97 6.44 -7.93
N ARG A 94 -4.83 5.18 -8.34
CA ARG A 94 -5.97 4.31 -8.67
C ARG A 94 -6.91 4.11 -7.47
N GLU A 95 -6.37 3.92 -6.28
CA GLU A 95 -7.15 3.71 -5.06
C GLU A 95 -7.96 4.97 -4.69
N ASN A 96 -7.38 6.15 -4.83
CA ASN A 96 -8.06 7.41 -4.49
C ASN A 96 -9.28 7.68 -5.38
N GLU A 97 -9.22 7.39 -6.68
CA GLU A 97 -10.34 7.61 -7.61
C GLU A 97 -11.51 6.66 -7.33
N ILE A 98 -11.22 5.38 -7.11
CA ILE A 98 -12.25 4.37 -6.83
C ILE A 98 -12.95 4.66 -5.50
N ASP A 99 -12.21 5.04 -4.47
CA ASP A 99 -12.79 5.34 -3.16
C ASP A 99 -13.71 6.56 -3.18
N LEU A 100 -13.36 7.60 -3.93
CA LEU A 100 -14.21 8.79 -4.12
C LEU A 100 -15.52 8.43 -4.83
N GLN A 101 -15.46 7.69 -5.93
CA GLN A 101 -16.64 7.28 -6.69
C GLN A 101 -17.58 6.40 -5.85
N ASN A 102 -17.04 5.46 -5.09
CA ASN A 102 -17.84 4.59 -4.23
C ASN A 102 -18.48 5.33 -3.05
N SER A 103 -17.78 6.31 -2.47
CA SER A 103 -18.33 7.10 -1.37
C SER A 103 -19.50 7.98 -1.82
N ASP A 104 -19.42 8.58 -3.02
CA ASP A 104 -20.50 9.38 -3.57
C ASP A 104 -21.76 8.56 -3.90
N LEU A 105 -21.58 7.35 -4.41
CA LEU A 105 -22.70 6.42 -4.67
C LEU A 105 -23.40 6.02 -3.37
N ASN A 106 -22.65 5.65 -2.35
CA ASN A 106 -23.19 5.26 -1.04
C ASN A 106 -23.94 6.40 -0.35
N LEU A 107 -23.46 7.65 -0.47
CA LEU A 107 -24.14 8.82 0.09
C LEU A 107 -25.47 9.11 -0.64
N LYS A 108 -25.53 8.92 -1.96
CA LYS A 108 -26.77 9.06 -2.73
C LYS A 108 -27.82 8.02 -2.32
N ASP A 109 -27.40 6.78 -2.13
CA ASP A 109 -28.30 5.69 -1.69
C ASP A 109 -28.88 5.94 -0.29
N ILE A 110 -28.08 6.46 0.64
CA ILE A 110 -28.54 6.82 2.00
C ILE A 110 -29.58 7.94 1.94
N ASN A 111 -29.40 8.94 1.11
CA ASN A 111 -30.37 10.04 0.96
C ASN A 111 -31.70 9.59 0.35
N ILE A 112 -31.72 8.54 -0.46
CA ILE A 112 -32.97 7.96 -1.03
C ILE A 112 -33.74 7.18 0.05
N ILE A 113 -33.07 6.54 1.00
CA ILE A 113 -33.70 5.76 2.08
C ILE A 113 -34.27 6.65 3.19
N THR A 114 -33.74 7.88 3.39
CA THR A 114 -34.18 8.81 4.44
C THR A 114 -35.30 9.76 4.01
N ASN A 115 -35.73 9.78 2.75
CA ASN A 115 -36.92 10.47 2.23
C ASN A 115 -38.07 9.48 1.99
#